data_6b28b1996b45327e377423066fc30587
#
_entry.id   6b28b1996b45327e377423066fc30587
#
_cell.length_a   1.000
_cell.length_b   1.000
_cell.length_c   1.000
_cell.angle_alpha   90.00
_cell.angle_beta   90.00
_cell.angle_gamma   90.00
#
_symmetry.space_group_name_H-M   'P 1'
#
loop_
_entity.id
_entity.type
_entity.pdbx_description
1 polymer ?
#
loop_
_entity_poly.entity_id
_entity_poly.type
_entity_poly.pdbx_seq_one_letter_code
_entity_poly.pdbx_strand_id
1 'polypeptide(L)'
;MVTGLQNELDGVLVVSIEQAVAAPYCGLLLADAGARVLKIERPEGDFARGYDKGADGQSSIFIWLNRGKESVCIDLSDADDFALLQRILAGADVLISNLSPGAMERRALTGELLRKTNPRLITARISGYGSSGPAASKKAYDFLVQGESGVVAVTGTEQAPARVGVSLTDLSTGLTAFSAILRALHMRYRTGTGVDLEVTMFDVMADWMNMALCGHRHFGGAPRRTGLTHSFVAPYGAFQTGDGKQVLLSIQNDREWTDFCKVVLKKPELADDQLYRHNTVRYANRENMTMIINRAFSAYTKDELLVMLEETRIACASLNSVEEVSAHPFLQNRTVHMGDTVIDIADLPVRRQTGSVDRAPLLGEHSQSIRQEFS
;
A
#
# COMPACT_ATOMS: atom_id res chain seq x y z
N MET A 1 -24.78 -19.58 -2.07
CA MET A 1 -23.77 -18.86 -2.89
C MET A 1 -22.58 -18.58 -1.99
N VAL A 2 -21.36 -18.89 -2.41
CA VAL A 2 -20.15 -18.47 -1.68
C VAL A 2 -20.01 -16.96 -1.87
N THR A 3 -20.07 -16.19 -0.78
CA THR A 3 -20.01 -14.72 -0.82
C THR A 3 -18.71 -14.25 -0.18
N GLY A 4 -17.59 -14.46 -0.83
CA GLY A 4 -16.27 -14.02 -0.37
C GLY A 4 -15.17 -15.05 -0.66
N LEU A 5 -13.92 -14.63 -0.52
CA LEU A 5 -12.75 -15.49 -0.66
C LEU A 5 -12.58 -16.38 0.59
N GLN A 6 -12.10 -17.61 0.41
CA GLN A 6 -11.91 -18.58 1.49
C GLN A 6 -10.61 -19.36 1.25
N ASN A 7 -9.57 -19.07 2.04
CA ASN A 7 -8.32 -19.85 2.05
C ASN A 7 -7.84 -20.29 0.65
N GLU A 8 -7.91 -19.37 -0.30
CA GLU A 8 -7.64 -19.63 -1.72
C GLU A 8 -6.22 -20.11 -1.99
N LEU A 9 -5.32 -19.90 -1.04
CA LEU A 9 -3.94 -20.40 -1.05
C LEU A 9 -3.67 -21.50 -0.02
N ASP A 10 -4.71 -22.20 0.46
CA ASP A 10 -4.52 -23.34 1.34
C ASP A 10 -3.61 -24.39 0.68
N GLY A 11 -2.67 -24.94 1.46
CA GLY A 11 -1.64 -25.86 0.99
C GLY A 11 -0.45 -25.19 0.28
N VAL A 12 -0.42 -23.88 0.11
CA VAL A 12 0.74 -23.14 -0.42
C VAL A 12 1.71 -22.82 0.72
N LEU A 13 2.97 -23.29 0.59
CA LEU A 13 4.06 -22.99 1.51
C LEU A 13 4.93 -21.84 0.96
N VAL A 14 4.99 -20.76 1.72
CA VAL A 14 5.81 -19.57 1.42
C VAL A 14 6.95 -19.47 2.42
N VAL A 15 8.16 -19.37 1.92
CA VAL A 15 9.36 -19.04 2.70
C VAL A 15 9.69 -17.58 2.44
N SER A 16 9.78 -16.75 3.47
CA SER A 16 10.07 -15.34 3.32
C SER A 16 11.30 -14.94 4.11
N ILE A 17 12.38 -14.58 3.39
CA ILE A 17 13.61 -14.02 3.95
C ILE A 17 13.50 -12.50 3.81
N GLU A 18 12.79 -11.91 4.74
CA GLU A 18 12.25 -10.55 4.63
C GLU A 18 12.60 -9.66 5.81
N GLN A 19 12.54 -8.35 5.56
CA GLN A 19 12.68 -7.34 6.61
C GLN A 19 11.93 -6.06 6.25
N ALA A 20 11.72 -5.18 7.22
CA ALA A 20 11.07 -3.87 7.06
C ALA A 20 9.57 -3.95 6.70
N VAL A 21 9.17 -3.47 5.50
CA VAL A 21 7.76 -3.26 5.14
C VAL A 21 7.37 -3.98 3.85
N ALA A 22 8.04 -3.74 2.72
CA ALA A 22 7.57 -4.17 1.41
C ALA A 22 7.37 -5.69 1.27
N ALA A 23 8.38 -6.48 1.59
CA ALA A 23 8.27 -7.93 1.56
C ALA A 23 7.40 -8.49 2.69
N PRO A 24 7.48 -7.98 3.95
CA PRO A 24 6.53 -8.34 4.99
C PRO A 24 5.07 -8.09 4.62
N TYR A 25 4.76 -6.99 3.92
CA TYR A 25 3.40 -6.73 3.44
C TYR A 25 2.94 -7.74 2.38
N CYS A 26 3.83 -8.12 1.45
CA CYS A 26 3.55 -9.20 0.50
C CYS A 26 3.27 -10.53 1.22
N GLY A 27 4.14 -10.92 2.17
CA GLY A 27 3.97 -12.13 2.99
C GLY A 27 2.68 -12.11 3.82
N LEU A 28 2.31 -10.95 4.36
CA LEU A 28 1.04 -10.74 5.06
C LEU A 28 -0.16 -11.03 4.15
N LEU A 29 -0.19 -10.50 2.93
CA LEU A 29 -1.29 -10.70 1.99
C LEU A 29 -1.41 -12.17 1.57
N LEU A 30 -0.30 -12.88 1.45
CA LEU A 30 -0.30 -14.34 1.20
C LEU A 30 -0.84 -15.13 2.39
N ALA A 31 -0.45 -14.76 3.63
CA ALA A 31 -0.98 -15.38 4.83
C ALA A 31 -2.48 -15.12 4.98
N ASP A 32 -2.93 -13.90 4.73
CA ASP A 32 -4.35 -13.56 4.72
C ASP A 32 -5.12 -14.31 3.62
N ALA A 33 -4.46 -14.70 2.53
CA ALA A 33 -5.04 -15.54 1.47
C ALA A 33 -5.04 -17.04 1.82
N GLY A 34 -4.54 -17.44 2.99
CA GLY A 34 -4.54 -18.81 3.49
C GLY A 34 -3.24 -19.57 3.25
N ALA A 35 -2.20 -18.94 2.67
CA ALA A 35 -0.89 -19.58 2.56
C ALA A 35 -0.22 -19.72 3.93
N ARG A 36 0.52 -20.80 4.13
CA ARG A 36 1.44 -20.94 5.26
C ARG A 36 2.71 -20.15 4.99
N VAL A 37 3.03 -19.14 5.79
CA VAL A 37 4.17 -18.26 5.58
C VAL A 37 5.19 -18.43 6.70
N LEU A 38 6.36 -18.98 6.35
CA LEU A 38 7.52 -19.08 7.24
C LEU A 38 8.37 -17.82 7.07
N LYS A 39 8.39 -16.95 8.08
CA LYS A 39 9.28 -15.81 8.16
C LYS A 39 10.62 -16.25 8.72
N ILE A 40 11.64 -16.25 7.89
CA ILE A 40 13.01 -16.56 8.29
C ILE A 40 13.65 -15.29 8.85
N GLU A 41 14.01 -15.36 10.10
CA GLU A 41 14.65 -14.25 10.80
C GLU A 41 16.06 -14.64 11.27
N ARG A 42 16.99 -13.70 11.28
CA ARG A 42 18.28 -13.87 11.96
C ARG A 42 18.06 -13.92 13.48
N PRO A 43 19.03 -14.39 14.28
CA PRO A 43 18.87 -14.48 15.74
C PRO A 43 18.48 -13.17 16.42
N GLU A 44 18.92 -12.01 15.89
CA GLU A 44 18.57 -10.68 16.39
C GLU A 44 17.17 -10.21 15.95
N GLY A 45 16.53 -10.93 15.04
CA GLY A 45 15.23 -10.63 14.48
C GLY A 45 15.26 -9.59 13.35
N ASP A 46 14.07 -9.32 12.82
CA ASP A 46 13.81 -8.22 11.89
C ASP A 46 13.92 -6.88 12.66
N PHE A 47 14.64 -5.91 12.10
CA PHE A 47 14.78 -4.59 12.73
C PHE A 47 13.42 -3.85 12.85
N ALA A 48 12.41 -4.23 12.08
CA ALA A 48 11.04 -3.71 12.22
C ALA A 48 10.40 -4.03 13.58
N ARG A 49 10.91 -5.03 14.33
CA ARG A 49 10.52 -5.30 15.72
C ARG A 49 10.85 -4.12 16.66
N GLY A 50 11.75 -3.21 16.23
CA GLY A 50 12.15 -2.02 16.97
C GLY A 50 11.66 -0.70 16.36
N TYR A 51 10.77 -0.70 15.37
CA TYR A 51 10.30 0.54 14.71
C TYR A 51 9.53 1.48 15.63
N ASP A 52 8.76 0.93 16.53
CA ASP A 52 8.05 1.65 17.57
C ASP A 52 7.94 0.77 18.83
N LYS A 53 7.40 1.33 19.90
CA LYS A 53 7.13 0.64 21.16
C LYS A 53 5.71 0.90 21.64
N GLY A 54 4.81 1.24 20.72
CA GLY A 54 3.44 1.66 20.98
C GLY A 54 2.53 0.55 21.53
N ALA A 55 2.89 -0.72 21.28
CA ALA A 55 2.11 -1.86 21.67
C ALA A 55 2.80 -2.58 22.86
N ASP A 56 2.64 -2.08 24.09
CA ASP A 56 3.22 -2.64 25.32
C ASP A 56 4.74 -2.94 25.21
N GLY A 57 5.48 -2.03 24.57
CA GLY A 57 6.89 -2.18 24.31
C GLY A 57 7.25 -2.98 23.04
N GLN A 58 6.27 -3.51 22.35
CA GLN A 58 6.41 -4.14 21.04
C GLN A 58 6.11 -3.16 19.91
N SER A 59 6.58 -3.46 18.69
CA SER A 59 6.29 -2.64 17.52
C SER A 59 4.89 -2.97 16.95
N SER A 60 3.99 -1.99 16.99
CA SER A 60 2.66 -2.09 16.39
C SER A 60 2.73 -2.32 14.87
N ILE A 61 3.71 -1.70 14.21
CA ILE A 61 3.98 -1.88 12.78
C ILE A 61 4.41 -3.32 12.48
N PHE A 62 5.27 -3.89 13.32
CA PHE A 62 5.67 -5.30 13.16
C PHE A 62 4.48 -6.24 13.33
N ILE A 63 3.67 -6.04 14.36
CA ILE A 63 2.46 -6.86 14.64
C ILE A 63 1.52 -6.81 13.44
N TRP A 64 1.23 -5.61 12.92
CA TRP A 64 0.39 -5.44 11.74
C TRP A 64 0.90 -6.22 10.53
N LEU A 65 2.20 -6.08 10.19
CA LEU A 65 2.80 -6.64 8.96
C LEU A 65 3.10 -8.13 9.03
N ASN A 66 3.12 -8.72 10.25
CA ASN A 66 3.58 -10.10 10.41
C ASN A 66 2.55 -11.03 11.03
N ARG A 67 1.31 -10.58 11.18
CA ARG A 67 0.23 -11.50 11.59
C ARG A 67 0.09 -12.64 10.57
N GLY A 68 -0.20 -13.83 11.08
CA GLY A 68 -0.38 -15.04 10.27
C GLY A 68 0.86 -15.71 9.79
N LYS A 69 2.02 -15.23 10.19
CA LYS A 69 3.29 -15.87 9.86
C LYS A 69 3.80 -16.74 11.00
N GLU A 70 4.63 -17.69 10.66
CA GLU A 70 5.43 -18.49 11.61
C GLU A 70 6.86 -17.95 11.60
N SER A 71 7.38 -17.48 12.74
CA SER A 71 8.77 -17.00 12.87
C SER A 71 9.72 -18.15 13.15
N VAL A 72 10.77 -18.24 12.34
CA VAL A 72 11.83 -19.24 12.45
C VAL A 72 13.18 -18.53 12.49
N CYS A 73 13.93 -18.68 13.58
CA CYS A 73 15.29 -18.17 13.66
C CYS A 73 16.25 -19.11 12.92
N ILE A 74 16.92 -18.56 11.92
CA ILE A 74 17.95 -19.23 11.10
C ILE A 74 19.13 -18.28 10.94
N ASP A 75 20.30 -18.72 11.41
CA ASP A 75 21.57 -18.08 11.08
C ASP A 75 22.08 -18.65 9.74
N LEU A 76 22.00 -17.84 8.70
CA LEU A 76 22.47 -18.22 7.35
C LEU A 76 24.00 -18.44 7.27
N SER A 77 24.76 -18.16 8.33
CA SER A 77 26.19 -18.48 8.42
C SER A 77 26.48 -19.80 9.12
N ASP A 78 25.51 -20.36 9.85
CA ASP A 78 25.57 -21.67 10.46
C ASP A 78 25.20 -22.76 9.43
N ALA A 79 25.99 -23.84 9.38
CA ALA A 79 25.84 -24.90 8.37
C ALA A 79 24.55 -25.74 8.58
N ASP A 80 24.19 -26.00 9.84
CA ASP A 80 23.01 -26.81 10.17
C ASP A 80 21.72 -26.02 9.92
N ASP A 81 21.71 -24.74 10.25
CA ASP A 81 20.64 -23.82 9.97
C ASP A 81 20.45 -23.60 8.45
N PHE A 82 21.53 -23.47 7.73
CA PHE A 82 21.48 -23.38 6.28
C PHE A 82 20.96 -24.68 5.64
N ALA A 83 21.38 -25.84 6.11
CA ALA A 83 20.87 -27.14 5.66
C ALA A 83 19.37 -27.29 5.96
N LEU A 84 18.89 -26.81 7.11
CA LEU A 84 17.47 -26.76 7.43
C LEU A 84 16.71 -25.89 6.42
N LEU A 85 17.20 -24.67 6.14
CA LEU A 85 16.58 -23.80 5.14
C LEU A 85 16.50 -24.46 3.76
N GLN A 86 17.55 -25.17 3.35
CA GLN A 86 17.53 -25.90 2.08
C GLN A 86 16.45 -27.01 2.05
N ARG A 87 16.26 -27.76 3.15
CA ARG A 87 15.18 -28.76 3.25
C ARG A 87 13.80 -28.11 3.18
N ILE A 88 13.59 -26.98 3.87
CA ILE A 88 12.34 -26.23 3.79
C ILE A 88 12.07 -25.78 2.35
N LEU A 89 13.08 -25.20 1.67
CA LEU A 89 12.96 -24.71 0.30
C LEU A 89 12.71 -25.84 -0.73
N ALA A 90 13.15 -27.05 -0.46
CA ALA A 90 12.88 -28.20 -1.32
C ALA A 90 11.37 -28.52 -1.41
N GLY A 91 10.59 -28.18 -0.39
CA GLY A 91 9.13 -28.35 -0.34
C GLY A 91 8.33 -27.04 -0.53
N ALA A 92 9.00 -25.90 -0.64
CA ALA A 92 8.33 -24.62 -0.72
C ALA A 92 7.72 -24.34 -2.11
N ASP A 93 6.63 -23.60 -2.12
CA ASP A 93 5.98 -23.11 -3.35
C ASP A 93 6.53 -21.77 -3.79
N VAL A 94 6.82 -20.90 -2.82
CA VAL A 94 7.28 -19.52 -3.05
C VAL A 94 8.41 -19.17 -2.11
N LEU A 95 9.45 -18.53 -2.64
CA LEU A 95 10.50 -17.86 -1.85
C LEU A 95 10.41 -16.34 -2.11
N ILE A 96 10.16 -15.58 -1.06
CA ILE A 96 10.21 -14.11 -1.10
C ILE A 96 11.53 -13.63 -0.47
N SER A 97 12.16 -12.62 -1.05
CA SER A 97 13.34 -11.98 -0.45
C SER A 97 13.40 -10.50 -0.79
N ASN A 98 13.77 -9.67 0.22
CA ASN A 98 14.16 -8.28 0.02
C ASN A 98 15.52 -7.96 0.67
N LEU A 99 16.38 -8.95 0.75
CA LEU A 99 17.75 -8.75 1.24
C LEU A 99 18.55 -7.82 0.32
N SER A 100 19.63 -7.28 0.86
CA SER A 100 20.52 -6.39 0.12
C SER A 100 21.05 -7.05 -1.17
N PRO A 101 21.36 -6.26 -2.21
CA PRO A 101 21.85 -6.79 -3.48
C PRO A 101 23.02 -7.77 -3.32
N GLY A 102 22.98 -8.87 -4.05
CA GLY A 102 23.98 -9.93 -4.01
C GLY A 102 23.93 -10.85 -2.79
N ALA A 103 23.02 -10.63 -1.83
CA ALA A 103 22.98 -11.46 -0.62
C ALA A 103 22.50 -12.90 -0.91
N MET A 104 21.52 -13.05 -1.79
CA MET A 104 21.01 -14.36 -2.20
C MET A 104 22.03 -15.12 -3.07
N GLU A 105 22.70 -14.41 -3.96
CA GLU A 105 23.75 -14.96 -4.83
C GLU A 105 24.94 -15.50 -4.03
N ARG A 106 25.43 -14.72 -3.07
CA ARG A 106 26.53 -15.14 -2.18
C ARG A 106 26.21 -16.39 -1.36
N ARG A 107 24.95 -16.70 -1.17
CA ARG A 107 24.47 -17.86 -0.42
C ARG A 107 23.94 -19.00 -1.31
N ALA A 108 24.11 -18.90 -2.62
CA ALA A 108 23.56 -19.86 -3.59
C ALA A 108 22.03 -20.09 -3.44
N LEU A 109 21.29 -19.07 -3.02
CA LEU A 109 19.83 -19.05 -2.89
C LEU A 109 19.15 -18.39 -4.10
N THR A 110 19.74 -18.52 -5.30
CA THR A 110 19.11 -18.02 -6.53
C THR A 110 18.06 -19.00 -7.04
N GLY A 111 17.04 -18.50 -7.72
CA GLY A 111 15.98 -19.35 -8.26
C GLY A 111 16.51 -20.40 -9.25
N GLU A 112 17.52 -20.07 -10.06
CA GLU A 112 18.17 -21.01 -10.95
C GLU A 112 18.75 -22.23 -10.19
N LEU A 113 19.46 -21.99 -9.09
CA LEU A 113 20.06 -23.05 -8.28
C LEU A 113 19.00 -23.85 -7.50
N LEU A 114 18.05 -23.16 -6.88
CA LEU A 114 17.00 -23.79 -6.09
C LEU A 114 16.05 -24.65 -6.94
N ARG A 115 15.78 -24.26 -8.18
CA ARG A 115 14.95 -25.06 -9.11
C ARG A 115 15.61 -26.33 -9.61
N LYS A 116 16.91 -26.54 -9.39
CA LYS A 116 17.52 -27.86 -9.62
C LYS A 116 16.97 -28.92 -8.67
N THR A 117 16.62 -28.53 -7.45
CA THR A 117 16.02 -29.43 -6.43
C THR A 117 14.49 -29.32 -6.42
N ASN A 118 13.94 -28.10 -6.59
CA ASN A 118 12.51 -27.84 -6.60
C ASN A 118 12.10 -27.12 -7.90
N PRO A 119 11.85 -27.81 -9.01
CA PRO A 119 11.53 -27.20 -10.30
C PRO A 119 10.26 -26.34 -10.29
N ARG A 120 9.42 -26.47 -9.27
CA ARG A 120 8.16 -25.75 -9.14
C ARG A 120 8.29 -24.45 -8.33
N LEU A 121 9.45 -24.19 -7.71
CA LEU A 121 9.65 -23.03 -6.85
C LEU A 121 9.54 -21.72 -7.63
N ILE A 122 8.66 -20.85 -7.15
CA ILE A 122 8.56 -19.46 -7.58
C ILE A 122 9.45 -18.62 -6.65
N THR A 123 10.37 -17.83 -7.20
CA THR A 123 11.12 -16.86 -6.41
C THR A 123 10.65 -15.45 -6.70
N ALA A 124 10.46 -14.64 -5.67
CA ALA A 124 10.04 -13.25 -5.76
C ALA A 124 11.07 -12.36 -5.04
N ARG A 125 11.88 -11.65 -5.82
CA ARG A 125 12.82 -10.67 -5.29
C ARG A 125 12.18 -9.29 -5.29
N ILE A 126 12.19 -8.63 -4.15
CA ILE A 126 11.81 -7.23 -4.00
C ILE A 126 13.09 -6.42 -3.80
N SER A 127 13.31 -5.39 -4.61
CA SER A 127 14.52 -4.56 -4.57
C SER A 127 14.20 -3.09 -4.83
N GLY A 128 15.16 -2.19 -4.61
CA GLY A 128 14.98 -0.77 -4.89
C GLY A 128 14.94 -0.47 -6.39
N TYR A 129 15.95 -0.98 -7.13
CA TYR A 129 16.24 -0.57 -8.53
C TYR A 129 16.54 -1.75 -9.46
N GLY A 130 16.30 -2.98 -9.02
CA GLY A 130 16.60 -4.18 -9.80
C GLY A 130 17.98 -4.78 -9.51
N SER A 131 18.23 -5.95 -10.12
CA SER A 131 19.46 -6.74 -9.96
C SER A 131 20.54 -6.42 -10.98
N SER A 132 20.25 -5.56 -11.95
CA SER A 132 21.16 -5.19 -13.04
C SER A 132 21.22 -3.67 -13.26
N GLY A 133 22.22 -3.22 -14.03
CA GLY A 133 22.39 -1.81 -14.34
C GLY A 133 23.13 -1.01 -13.26
N PRO A 134 23.31 0.31 -13.46
CA PRO A 134 24.17 1.15 -12.60
C PRO A 134 23.62 1.36 -11.19
N ALA A 135 22.32 1.16 -10.97
CA ALA A 135 21.67 1.33 -9.68
C ALA A 135 21.48 0.02 -8.89
N ALA A 136 21.93 -1.13 -9.41
CA ALA A 136 21.72 -2.44 -8.82
C ALA A 136 22.26 -2.58 -7.37
N SER A 137 23.33 -1.85 -7.03
CA SER A 137 23.92 -1.85 -5.68
C SER A 137 23.39 -0.72 -4.78
N LYS A 138 22.51 0.14 -5.30
CA LYS A 138 22.00 1.31 -4.56
C LYS A 138 21.05 0.87 -3.45
N LYS A 139 21.26 1.40 -2.24
CA LYS A 139 20.33 1.22 -1.14
C LYS A 139 19.04 2.00 -1.39
N ALA A 140 17.92 1.39 -1.08
CA ALA A 140 16.59 1.99 -1.24
C ALA A 140 15.81 1.92 0.07
N TYR A 141 15.02 2.97 0.29
CA TYR A 141 13.98 3.04 1.31
C TYR A 141 12.82 3.83 0.75
N ASP A 142 11.63 3.64 1.30
CA ASP A 142 10.37 4.22 0.83
C ASP A 142 10.50 5.68 0.37
N PHE A 143 10.90 6.57 1.29
CA PHE A 143 10.98 8.00 0.99
C PHE A 143 12.02 8.35 -0.08
N LEU A 144 13.14 7.64 -0.12
CA LEU A 144 14.18 7.89 -1.12
C LEU A 144 13.67 7.56 -2.52
N VAL A 145 12.92 6.48 -2.65
CA VAL A 145 12.31 6.08 -3.93
C VAL A 145 11.12 6.98 -4.30
N GLN A 146 10.29 7.42 -3.34
CA GLN A 146 9.29 8.46 -3.60
C GLN A 146 9.92 9.72 -4.22
N GLY A 147 11.07 10.15 -3.69
CA GLY A 147 11.79 11.31 -4.21
C GLY A 147 12.34 11.08 -5.61
N GLU A 148 13.03 9.97 -5.83
CA GLU A 148 13.72 9.68 -7.09
C GLU A 148 12.77 9.30 -8.24
N SER A 149 11.62 8.71 -7.92
CA SER A 149 10.58 8.39 -8.91
C SER A 149 9.73 9.60 -9.33
N GLY A 150 9.87 10.74 -8.64
CA GLY A 150 9.11 11.94 -8.94
C GLY A 150 7.76 12.08 -8.23
N VAL A 151 7.34 11.13 -7.39
CA VAL A 151 6.11 11.22 -6.59
C VAL A 151 6.09 12.49 -5.76
N VAL A 152 7.21 12.82 -5.11
CA VAL A 152 7.36 14.05 -4.31
C VAL A 152 7.23 15.32 -5.18
N ALA A 153 7.63 15.25 -6.45
CA ALA A 153 7.54 16.40 -7.36
C ALA A 153 6.10 16.78 -7.71
N VAL A 154 5.16 15.85 -7.62
CA VAL A 154 3.73 16.10 -7.91
C VAL A 154 2.85 16.15 -6.66
N THR A 155 3.42 15.92 -5.48
CA THR A 155 2.73 15.92 -4.18
C THR A 155 3.12 17.15 -3.36
N GLY A 156 2.14 17.75 -2.68
CA GLY A 156 2.33 18.96 -1.87
C GLY A 156 1.72 20.21 -2.48
N THR A 157 2.10 21.38 -1.95
CA THR A 157 1.66 22.70 -2.45
C THR A 157 2.59 23.21 -3.53
N GLU A 158 2.19 24.29 -4.22
CA GLU A 158 3.04 24.95 -5.21
C GLU A 158 4.39 25.37 -4.60
N GLN A 159 4.39 25.85 -3.36
CA GLN A 159 5.57 26.36 -2.65
C GLN A 159 6.42 25.23 -2.06
N ALA A 160 5.82 24.12 -1.65
CA ALA A 160 6.50 23.07 -0.93
C ALA A 160 6.13 21.66 -1.42
N PRO A 161 7.11 20.88 -1.90
CA PRO A 161 6.90 19.44 -2.14
C PRO A 161 6.65 18.71 -0.82
N ALA A 162 5.90 17.62 -0.89
CA ALA A 162 5.65 16.76 0.26
C ALA A 162 5.77 15.28 -0.12
N ARG A 163 6.25 14.47 0.81
CA ARG A 163 6.14 13.02 0.66
C ARG A 163 4.71 12.59 0.96
N VAL A 164 4.30 11.43 0.45
CA VAL A 164 3.12 10.73 0.96
C VAL A 164 3.44 10.20 2.37
N GLY A 165 2.58 10.49 3.35
CA GLY A 165 2.87 10.24 4.76
C GLY A 165 2.93 8.76 5.16
N VAL A 166 2.23 7.87 4.45
CA VAL A 166 2.35 6.43 4.60
C VAL A 166 3.52 5.91 3.75
N SER A 167 4.01 4.69 4.04
CA SER A 167 5.07 4.02 3.26
C SER A 167 4.53 3.55 1.90
N LEU A 168 4.15 4.52 1.06
CA LEU A 168 3.46 4.29 -0.22
C LEU A 168 4.24 3.34 -1.13
N THR A 169 5.55 3.57 -1.27
CA THR A 169 6.40 2.77 -2.14
C THR A 169 6.51 1.34 -1.65
N ASP A 170 6.70 1.15 -0.35
CA ASP A 170 6.79 -0.19 0.24
C ASP A 170 5.48 -0.96 0.07
N LEU A 171 4.36 -0.36 0.44
CA LEU A 171 3.04 -1.02 0.40
C LEU A 171 2.63 -1.35 -1.03
N SER A 172 2.81 -0.42 -1.98
CA SER A 172 2.49 -0.68 -3.40
C SER A 172 3.40 -1.74 -4.02
N THR A 173 4.68 -1.78 -3.63
CA THR A 173 5.61 -2.81 -4.08
C THR A 173 5.24 -4.19 -3.52
N GLY A 174 4.90 -4.26 -2.24
CA GLY A 174 4.41 -5.51 -1.62
C GLY A 174 3.14 -6.03 -2.26
N LEU A 175 2.18 -5.13 -2.55
CA LEU A 175 0.94 -5.49 -3.28
C LEU A 175 1.22 -5.95 -4.72
N THR A 176 2.14 -5.29 -5.42
CA THR A 176 2.55 -5.69 -6.78
C THR A 176 3.23 -7.06 -6.76
N ALA A 177 4.10 -7.32 -5.78
CA ALA A 177 4.74 -8.63 -5.61
C ALA A 177 3.72 -9.72 -5.31
N PHE A 178 2.74 -9.47 -4.42
CA PHE A 178 1.62 -10.39 -4.17
C PHE A 178 0.86 -10.72 -5.45
N SER A 179 0.47 -9.70 -6.24
CA SER A 179 -0.20 -9.89 -7.53
C SER A 179 0.65 -10.71 -8.51
N ALA A 180 1.96 -10.44 -8.59
CA ALA A 180 2.89 -11.19 -9.45
C ALA A 180 3.01 -12.66 -9.03
N ILE A 181 3.07 -12.95 -7.72
CA ILE A 181 3.09 -14.32 -7.17
C ILE A 181 1.80 -15.07 -7.52
N LEU A 182 0.62 -14.45 -7.37
CA LEU A 182 -0.65 -15.09 -7.75
C LEU A 182 -0.67 -15.46 -9.24
N ARG A 183 -0.18 -14.56 -10.11
CA ARG A 183 -0.06 -14.81 -11.56
C ARG A 183 0.92 -15.95 -11.85
N ALA A 184 2.05 -16.02 -11.11
CA ALA A 184 3.02 -17.08 -11.25
C ALA A 184 2.49 -18.43 -10.76
N LEU A 185 1.74 -18.48 -9.64
CA LEU A 185 1.04 -19.67 -9.18
C LEU A 185 0.04 -20.19 -10.21
N HIS A 186 -0.76 -19.29 -10.80
CA HIS A 186 -1.67 -19.64 -11.89
C HIS A 186 -0.95 -20.14 -13.13
N MET A 187 0.16 -19.50 -13.53
CA MET A 187 1.00 -19.98 -14.64
C MET A 187 1.58 -21.37 -14.34
N ARG A 188 2.13 -21.57 -13.13
CA ARG A 188 2.68 -22.85 -12.67
C ARG A 188 1.67 -24.00 -12.70
N TYR A 189 0.40 -23.71 -12.37
CA TYR A 189 -0.68 -24.69 -12.49
C TYR A 189 -0.79 -25.25 -13.92
N ARG A 190 -0.53 -24.42 -14.93
CA ARG A 190 -0.59 -24.81 -16.35
C ARG A 190 0.71 -25.41 -16.88
N THR A 191 1.86 -24.92 -16.42
CA THR A 191 3.19 -25.27 -16.97
C THR A 191 3.93 -26.33 -16.17
N GLY A 192 3.55 -26.52 -14.90
CA GLY A 192 4.25 -27.39 -13.95
C GLY A 192 5.56 -26.81 -13.40
N THR A 193 6.02 -25.64 -13.87
CA THR A 193 7.32 -25.06 -13.54
C THR A 193 7.20 -23.73 -12.80
N GLY A 194 8.14 -23.47 -11.87
CA GLY A 194 8.30 -22.18 -11.22
C GLY A 194 8.99 -21.13 -12.10
N VAL A 195 9.09 -19.92 -11.58
CA VAL A 195 9.65 -18.76 -12.30
C VAL A 195 10.33 -17.81 -11.32
N ASP A 196 11.30 -17.01 -11.81
CA ASP A 196 11.85 -15.89 -11.08
C ASP A 196 11.04 -14.63 -11.37
N LEU A 197 10.66 -13.94 -10.29
CA LEU A 197 9.99 -12.65 -10.32
C LEU A 197 10.94 -11.61 -9.72
N GLU A 198 11.09 -10.48 -10.39
CA GLU A 198 11.74 -9.30 -9.84
C GLU A 198 10.71 -8.15 -9.82
N VAL A 199 10.56 -7.53 -8.65
CA VAL A 199 9.68 -6.38 -8.44
C VAL A 199 10.52 -5.29 -7.81
N THR A 200 10.63 -4.15 -8.50
CA THR A 200 11.44 -3.03 -8.02
C THR A 200 10.55 -1.89 -7.52
N MET A 201 10.97 -1.28 -6.41
CA MET A 201 10.27 -0.15 -5.84
C MET A 201 10.19 1.02 -6.82
N PHE A 202 11.27 1.25 -7.57
CA PHE A 202 11.33 2.33 -8.55
C PHE A 202 10.36 2.11 -9.71
N ASP A 203 10.32 0.90 -10.29
CA ASP A 203 9.45 0.62 -11.43
C ASP A 203 7.97 0.66 -11.05
N VAL A 204 7.62 0.20 -9.84
CA VAL A 204 6.25 0.32 -9.31
C VAL A 204 5.84 1.79 -9.19
N MET A 205 6.70 2.64 -8.64
CA MET A 205 6.41 4.06 -8.57
C MET A 205 6.40 4.73 -9.95
N ALA A 206 7.29 4.34 -10.86
CA ALA A 206 7.31 4.86 -12.24
C ALA A 206 6.02 4.52 -12.99
N ASP A 207 5.47 3.31 -12.78
CA ASP A 207 4.16 2.93 -13.33
C ASP A 207 3.03 3.82 -12.79
N TRP A 208 3.01 4.08 -11.50
CA TRP A 208 2.01 4.97 -10.90
C TRP A 208 2.17 6.43 -11.32
N MET A 209 3.37 6.83 -11.72
CA MET A 209 3.68 8.16 -12.27
C MET A 209 3.29 8.33 -13.75
N ASN A 210 2.74 7.29 -14.43
CA ASN A 210 2.41 7.37 -15.86
C ASN A 210 1.48 8.53 -16.20
N MET A 211 0.51 8.88 -15.35
CA MET A 211 -0.35 10.05 -15.60
C MET A 211 0.47 11.35 -15.67
N ALA A 212 1.43 11.53 -14.78
CA ALA A 212 2.31 12.70 -14.77
C ALA A 212 3.32 12.67 -15.93
N LEU A 213 3.87 11.50 -16.23
CA LEU A 213 4.81 11.28 -17.35
C LEU A 213 4.13 11.53 -18.71
N CYS A 214 2.90 11.05 -18.89
CA CYS A 214 2.11 11.32 -20.09
C CYS A 214 1.81 12.82 -20.23
N GLY A 215 1.44 13.48 -19.13
CA GLY A 215 1.23 14.94 -19.12
C GLY A 215 2.48 15.69 -19.56
N HIS A 216 3.63 15.32 -19.00
CA HIS A 216 4.93 15.92 -19.37
C HIS A 216 5.30 15.68 -20.82
N ARG A 217 5.15 14.45 -21.33
CA ARG A 217 5.61 14.06 -22.66
C ARG A 217 4.67 14.50 -23.79
N HIS A 218 3.36 14.59 -23.52
CA HIS A 218 2.34 14.67 -24.56
C HIS A 218 1.33 15.81 -24.41
N PHE A 219 1.22 16.44 -23.22
CA PHE A 219 0.16 17.43 -22.93
C PHE A 219 0.69 18.79 -22.44
N GLY A 220 1.92 19.15 -22.80
CA GLY A 220 2.46 20.49 -22.54
C GLY A 220 3.12 20.71 -21.19
N GLY A 221 3.41 19.68 -20.45
CA GLY A 221 4.22 19.77 -19.23
C GLY A 221 3.78 18.84 -18.10
N ALA A 222 4.65 18.71 -17.10
CA ALA A 222 4.32 17.94 -15.90
C ALA A 222 3.21 18.64 -15.10
N PRO A 223 2.32 17.89 -14.42
CA PRO A 223 1.31 18.47 -13.56
C PRO A 223 1.98 19.25 -12.42
N ARG A 224 1.45 20.44 -12.11
CA ARG A 224 1.91 21.21 -10.97
C ARG A 224 1.38 20.62 -9.67
N ARG A 225 2.09 20.88 -8.57
CA ARG A 225 1.55 20.61 -7.24
C ARG A 225 0.43 21.58 -6.94
N THR A 226 -0.70 21.06 -6.53
CA THR A 226 -1.94 21.85 -6.33
C THR A 226 -2.48 21.74 -4.91
N GLY A 227 -1.72 21.16 -3.99
CA GLY A 227 -2.16 20.95 -2.60
C GLY A 227 -3.40 20.06 -2.54
N LEU A 228 -4.48 20.60 -1.97
CA LEU A 228 -5.75 19.90 -1.83
C LEU A 228 -6.73 20.20 -2.96
N THR A 229 -6.24 20.53 -4.17
CA THR A 229 -7.08 20.75 -5.35
C THR A 229 -6.67 19.84 -6.49
N HIS A 230 -7.58 19.60 -7.43
CA HIS A 230 -7.30 18.75 -8.58
C HIS A 230 -6.55 19.50 -9.69
N SER A 231 -5.71 18.78 -10.45
CA SER A 231 -4.82 19.38 -11.46
C SER A 231 -5.53 19.90 -12.71
N PHE A 232 -6.76 19.48 -13.00
CA PHE A 232 -7.50 19.87 -14.22
C PHE A 232 -9.04 19.81 -14.10
N VAL A 233 -9.60 19.51 -12.92
CA VAL A 233 -11.04 19.54 -12.65
C VAL A 233 -11.33 20.63 -11.61
N ALA A 234 -12.37 21.42 -11.83
CA ALA A 234 -12.77 22.48 -10.91
C ALA A 234 -14.31 22.71 -10.92
N PRO A 235 -14.92 22.85 -9.70
CA PRO A 235 -14.31 22.72 -8.40
C PRO A 235 -14.05 21.26 -8.02
N TYR A 236 -12.84 20.98 -7.55
CA TYR A 236 -12.46 19.73 -6.92
C TYR A 236 -11.34 20.00 -5.92
N GLY A 237 -11.64 19.91 -4.65
CA GLY A 237 -10.67 20.19 -3.59
C GLY A 237 -11.31 20.41 -2.22
N ALA A 238 -10.52 21.02 -1.32
CA ALA A 238 -10.93 21.38 0.03
C ALA A 238 -11.42 22.83 0.09
N PHE A 239 -12.57 23.04 0.76
CA PHE A 239 -13.21 24.35 0.91
C PHE A 239 -13.48 24.64 2.39
N GLN A 240 -13.27 25.90 2.79
CA GLN A 240 -13.43 26.35 4.18
C GLN A 240 -14.90 26.49 4.57
N THR A 241 -15.23 26.07 5.77
CA THR A 241 -16.56 26.18 6.38
C THR A 241 -16.59 27.24 7.47
N GLY A 242 -17.76 27.66 7.90
CA GLY A 242 -17.93 28.70 8.92
C GLY A 242 -17.40 28.34 10.31
N ASP A 243 -17.31 27.07 10.63
CA ASP A 243 -16.75 26.54 11.88
C ASP A 243 -15.22 26.29 11.83
N GLY A 244 -14.55 26.80 10.77
CA GLY A 244 -13.10 26.70 10.60
C GLY A 244 -12.59 25.33 10.16
N LYS A 245 -13.49 24.41 9.81
CA LYS A 245 -13.16 23.10 9.26
C LYS A 245 -13.09 23.13 7.73
N GLN A 246 -12.92 21.98 7.11
CA GLN A 246 -12.90 21.85 5.64
C GLN A 246 -13.81 20.70 5.18
N VAL A 247 -14.45 20.93 4.04
CA VAL A 247 -15.20 19.93 3.28
C VAL A 247 -14.49 19.72 1.95
N LEU A 248 -14.31 18.46 1.57
CA LEU A 248 -13.90 18.08 0.24
C LEU A 248 -15.14 17.97 -0.64
N LEU A 249 -15.08 18.49 -1.86
CA LEU A 249 -16.11 18.27 -2.86
C LEU A 249 -15.49 18.10 -4.25
N SER A 250 -16.24 17.45 -5.13
CA SER A 250 -15.88 17.27 -6.54
C SER A 250 -17.11 17.42 -7.42
N ILE A 251 -17.01 18.27 -8.43
CA ILE A 251 -18.02 18.44 -9.47
C ILE A 251 -17.43 17.93 -10.79
N GLN A 252 -18.03 16.87 -11.33
CA GLN A 252 -17.48 16.14 -12.47
C GLN A 252 -18.11 16.54 -13.82
N ASN A 253 -19.27 17.19 -13.80
CA ASN A 253 -20.01 17.55 -15.01
C ASN A 253 -20.81 18.87 -14.84
N ASP A 254 -21.28 19.42 -15.97
CA ASP A 254 -21.97 20.70 -15.99
C ASP A 254 -23.38 20.65 -15.38
N ARG A 255 -24.02 19.46 -15.32
CA ARG A 255 -25.30 19.28 -14.61
C ARG A 255 -25.11 19.44 -13.10
N GLU A 256 -24.12 18.76 -12.53
CA GLU A 256 -23.78 18.88 -11.11
C GLU A 256 -23.41 20.34 -10.77
N TRP A 257 -22.68 21.04 -11.68
CA TRP A 257 -22.37 22.45 -11.52
C TRP A 257 -23.64 23.31 -11.44
N THR A 258 -24.60 23.06 -12.33
CA THR A 258 -25.88 23.76 -12.34
C THR A 258 -26.67 23.55 -11.04
N ASP A 259 -26.76 22.30 -10.57
CA ASP A 259 -27.44 21.98 -9.32
C ASP A 259 -26.72 22.59 -8.11
N PHE A 260 -25.39 22.55 -8.09
CA PHE A 260 -24.57 23.19 -7.07
C PHE A 260 -24.78 24.71 -7.00
N CYS A 261 -24.79 25.40 -8.15
CA CYS A 261 -25.06 26.84 -8.21
C CYS A 261 -26.46 27.19 -7.66
N LYS A 262 -27.48 26.40 -8.04
CA LYS A 262 -28.88 26.67 -7.63
C LYS A 262 -29.12 26.36 -6.15
N VAL A 263 -28.70 25.20 -5.69
CA VAL A 263 -29.10 24.69 -4.38
C VAL A 263 -28.12 25.11 -3.28
N VAL A 264 -26.81 24.91 -3.54
CA VAL A 264 -25.77 25.10 -2.53
C VAL A 264 -25.28 26.54 -2.49
N LEU A 265 -24.88 27.09 -3.63
CA LEU A 265 -24.40 28.47 -3.69
C LEU A 265 -25.54 29.51 -3.64
N LYS A 266 -26.77 29.11 -3.98
CA LYS A 266 -27.92 29.99 -4.13
C LYS A 266 -27.66 31.14 -5.12
N LYS A 267 -26.93 30.84 -6.19
CA LYS A 267 -26.48 31.73 -7.27
C LYS A 267 -26.68 31.05 -8.62
N PRO A 268 -27.94 30.84 -9.07
CA PRO A 268 -28.22 30.11 -10.32
C PRO A 268 -27.60 30.77 -11.55
N GLU A 269 -27.34 32.09 -11.54
CA GLU A 269 -26.69 32.83 -12.61
C GLU A 269 -25.26 32.35 -12.93
N LEU A 270 -24.57 31.77 -11.96
CA LEU A 270 -23.22 31.23 -12.17
C LEU A 270 -23.21 29.99 -13.07
N ALA A 271 -24.34 29.29 -13.21
CA ALA A 271 -24.42 28.08 -14.05
C ALA A 271 -24.18 28.39 -15.53
N ASP A 272 -24.68 29.55 -15.97
CA ASP A 272 -24.61 30.01 -17.38
C ASP A 272 -23.53 31.10 -17.62
N ASP A 273 -22.82 31.49 -16.54
CA ASP A 273 -21.74 32.47 -16.62
C ASP A 273 -20.60 31.95 -17.50
N GLN A 274 -20.15 32.81 -18.45
CA GLN A 274 -19.06 32.46 -19.37
C GLN A 274 -17.75 32.08 -18.68
N LEU A 275 -17.52 32.51 -17.45
CA LEU A 275 -16.33 32.18 -16.64
C LEU A 275 -16.45 30.85 -15.93
N TYR A 276 -17.67 30.25 -15.81
CA TYR A 276 -17.88 29.05 -14.96
C TYR A 276 -18.71 27.95 -15.61
N ARG A 277 -19.35 28.17 -16.74
CA ARG A 277 -20.31 27.21 -17.36
C ARG A 277 -19.73 25.83 -17.71
N HIS A 278 -18.41 25.76 -18.02
CA HIS A 278 -17.74 24.50 -18.40
C HIS A 278 -16.45 24.31 -17.60
N ASN A 279 -16.04 23.05 -17.39
CA ASN A 279 -14.85 22.71 -16.59
C ASN A 279 -13.60 23.49 -17.01
N THR A 280 -13.34 23.64 -18.31
CA THR A 280 -12.14 24.33 -18.80
C THR A 280 -12.07 25.78 -18.32
N VAL A 281 -13.20 26.51 -18.38
CA VAL A 281 -13.26 27.89 -17.92
C VAL A 281 -13.34 27.98 -16.40
N ARG A 282 -14.01 27.04 -15.72
CA ARG A 282 -13.97 26.94 -14.26
C ARG A 282 -12.53 26.76 -13.75
N TYR A 283 -11.79 25.86 -14.37
CA TYR A 283 -10.40 25.60 -14.00
C TYR A 283 -9.51 26.84 -14.23
N ALA A 284 -9.69 27.54 -15.35
CA ALA A 284 -8.96 28.78 -15.63
C ALA A 284 -9.26 29.89 -14.60
N ASN A 285 -10.49 29.93 -14.06
CA ASN A 285 -10.95 30.91 -13.07
C ASN A 285 -11.08 30.33 -11.65
N ARG A 286 -10.39 29.24 -11.36
CA ARG A 286 -10.55 28.46 -10.11
C ARG A 286 -10.33 29.29 -8.83
N GLU A 287 -9.45 30.28 -8.84
CA GLU A 287 -9.16 31.10 -7.67
C GLU A 287 -10.39 31.97 -7.30
N ASN A 288 -10.96 32.65 -8.26
CA ASN A 288 -12.17 33.45 -8.05
C ASN A 288 -13.36 32.57 -7.69
N MET A 289 -13.51 31.42 -8.34
CA MET A 289 -14.55 30.44 -8.01
C MET A 289 -14.41 29.91 -6.58
N THR A 290 -13.19 29.60 -6.15
CA THR A 290 -12.90 29.18 -4.78
C THR A 290 -13.29 30.23 -3.76
N MET A 291 -13.02 31.51 -4.03
CA MET A 291 -13.48 32.62 -3.15
C MET A 291 -15.00 32.68 -3.06
N ILE A 292 -15.71 32.52 -4.17
CA ILE A 292 -17.19 32.50 -4.20
C ILE A 292 -17.72 31.33 -3.36
N ILE A 293 -17.15 30.14 -3.52
CA ILE A 293 -17.55 28.93 -2.78
C ILE A 293 -17.27 29.11 -1.28
N ASN A 294 -16.06 29.51 -0.90
CA ASN A 294 -15.70 29.71 0.51
C ASN A 294 -16.59 30.77 1.18
N ARG A 295 -16.95 31.86 0.46
CA ARG A 295 -17.88 32.86 0.97
C ARG A 295 -19.29 32.30 1.20
N ALA A 296 -19.77 31.41 0.32
CA ALA A 296 -21.06 30.77 0.52
C ALA A 296 -21.00 29.76 1.71
N PHE A 297 -19.91 29.03 1.79
CA PHE A 297 -19.70 28.01 2.82
C PHE A 297 -19.46 28.57 4.22
N SER A 298 -18.98 29.81 4.33
CA SER A 298 -18.76 30.48 5.62
C SER A 298 -20.04 30.68 6.45
N ALA A 299 -21.21 30.50 5.85
CA ALA A 299 -22.50 30.58 6.53
C ALA A 299 -22.93 29.26 7.19
N TYR A 300 -22.19 28.18 6.98
CA TYR A 300 -22.55 26.80 7.40
C TYR A 300 -21.41 26.13 8.15
N THR A 301 -21.75 25.22 9.04
CA THR A 301 -20.80 24.26 9.61
C THR A 301 -20.46 23.17 8.60
N LYS A 302 -19.38 22.41 8.87
CA LYS A 302 -18.98 21.24 8.07
C LYS A 302 -20.15 20.25 7.91
N ASP A 303 -20.80 19.92 9.02
CA ASP A 303 -21.84 18.89 9.04
C ASP A 303 -23.12 19.33 8.28
N GLU A 304 -23.51 20.59 8.41
CA GLU A 304 -24.64 21.16 7.61
C GLU A 304 -24.33 21.14 6.11
N LEU A 305 -23.10 21.45 5.72
CA LEU A 305 -22.70 21.41 4.31
C LEU A 305 -22.65 19.98 3.76
N LEU A 306 -22.15 19.02 4.52
CA LEU A 306 -22.12 17.61 4.09
C LEU A 306 -23.55 17.12 3.81
N VAL A 307 -24.50 17.36 4.71
CA VAL A 307 -25.91 16.99 4.50
C VAL A 307 -26.48 17.66 3.23
N MET A 308 -26.26 18.98 3.06
CA MET A 308 -26.75 19.72 1.90
C MET A 308 -26.16 19.21 0.57
N LEU A 309 -24.87 18.88 0.56
CA LEU A 309 -24.18 18.35 -0.61
C LEU A 309 -24.67 16.95 -0.96
N GLU A 310 -24.86 16.09 0.03
CA GLU A 310 -25.42 14.72 -0.14
C GLU A 310 -26.85 14.76 -0.67
N GLU A 311 -27.71 15.58 -0.14
CA GLU A 311 -29.09 15.79 -0.63
C GLU A 311 -29.11 16.29 -2.07
N THR A 312 -28.13 17.13 -2.45
CA THR A 312 -27.95 17.62 -3.82
C THR A 312 -27.25 16.60 -4.72
N ARG A 313 -26.82 15.45 -4.18
CA ARG A 313 -26.05 14.40 -4.85
C ARG A 313 -24.71 14.90 -5.42
N ILE A 314 -24.09 15.84 -4.75
CA ILE A 314 -22.74 16.29 -5.03
C ILE A 314 -21.76 15.42 -4.23
N ALA A 315 -20.74 14.90 -4.93
CA ALA A 315 -19.70 14.10 -4.27
C ALA A 315 -18.94 14.96 -3.25
N CYS A 316 -19.01 14.58 -1.99
CA CYS A 316 -18.37 15.29 -0.89
C CYS A 316 -17.82 14.31 0.17
N ALA A 317 -16.88 14.80 0.97
CA ALA A 317 -16.32 14.07 2.10
C ALA A 317 -15.75 15.04 3.15
N SER A 318 -15.58 14.56 4.37
CA SER A 318 -14.78 15.23 5.40
C SER A 318 -13.28 15.10 5.08
N LEU A 319 -12.50 16.11 5.42
CA LEU A 319 -11.05 16.00 5.54
C LEU A 319 -10.75 15.56 6.97
N ASN A 320 -10.62 14.27 7.18
CA ASN A 320 -10.47 13.68 8.51
C ASN A 320 -9.01 13.67 8.99
N SER A 321 -8.80 13.86 10.29
CA SER A 321 -7.56 13.51 10.97
C SER A 321 -7.46 11.98 11.19
N VAL A 322 -6.30 11.48 11.64
CA VAL A 322 -6.12 10.06 11.96
C VAL A 322 -7.03 9.65 13.13
N GLU A 323 -7.23 10.53 14.10
CA GLU A 323 -8.14 10.34 15.23
C GLU A 323 -9.58 10.20 14.76
N GLU A 324 -10.02 11.06 13.84
CA GLU A 324 -11.37 11.00 13.25
C GLU A 324 -11.54 9.73 12.40
N VAL A 325 -10.51 9.29 11.67
CA VAL A 325 -10.55 7.99 10.96
C VAL A 325 -10.62 6.82 11.92
N SER A 326 -9.92 6.87 13.06
CA SER A 326 -9.97 5.82 14.10
C SER A 326 -11.38 5.63 14.69
N ALA A 327 -12.18 6.69 14.73
CA ALA A 327 -13.57 6.68 15.19
C ALA A 327 -14.60 6.61 14.04
N HIS A 328 -14.16 6.42 12.79
CA HIS A 328 -15.03 6.52 11.63
C HIS A 328 -16.03 5.34 11.57
N PRO A 329 -17.33 5.58 11.32
CA PRO A 329 -18.35 4.53 11.34
C PRO A 329 -18.16 3.47 10.24
N PHE A 330 -17.41 3.76 9.19
CA PHE A 330 -17.11 2.82 8.10
C PHE A 330 -15.83 2.02 8.36
N LEU A 331 -15.02 2.40 9.36
CA LEU A 331 -13.82 1.65 9.70
C LEU A 331 -14.22 0.30 10.31
N GLN A 332 -13.77 -0.77 9.71
CA GLN A 332 -13.84 -2.10 10.29
C GLN A 332 -12.50 -2.38 10.96
N ASN A 333 -12.54 -2.78 12.21
CA ASN A 333 -11.35 -3.11 12.98
C ASN A 333 -11.19 -4.62 13.12
N ARG A 334 -9.94 -5.04 13.26
CA ARG A 334 -9.51 -6.39 13.59
C ARG A 334 -8.56 -6.33 14.77
N THR A 335 -8.74 -7.21 15.73
CA THR A 335 -7.84 -7.38 16.87
C THR A 335 -6.73 -8.38 16.51
N VAL A 336 -5.49 -8.05 16.83
CA VAL A 336 -4.30 -8.90 16.59
C VAL A 336 -3.52 -9.07 17.87
N HIS A 337 -3.06 -10.29 18.13
CA HIS A 337 -2.29 -10.69 19.32
C HIS A 337 -0.82 -10.97 18.96
N MET A 338 0.12 -10.63 19.85
CA MET A 338 1.51 -11.09 19.84
C MET A 338 1.97 -11.36 21.27
N GLY A 339 2.07 -12.63 21.66
CA GLY A 339 2.18 -13.00 23.07
C GLY A 339 0.96 -12.48 23.84
N ASP A 340 1.21 -11.68 24.89
CA ASP A 340 0.17 -11.03 25.70
C ASP A 340 -0.26 -9.65 25.14
N THR A 341 0.46 -9.12 24.17
CA THR A 341 0.17 -7.82 23.56
C THR A 341 -1.03 -7.93 22.60
N VAL A 342 -1.93 -6.95 22.69
CA VAL A 342 -3.14 -6.89 21.87
C VAL A 342 -3.22 -5.52 21.19
N ILE A 343 -3.45 -5.50 19.88
CA ILE A 343 -3.67 -4.25 19.15
C ILE A 343 -4.88 -4.35 18.22
N ASP A 344 -5.55 -3.23 18.01
CA ASP A 344 -6.57 -3.11 16.98
C ASP A 344 -5.97 -2.44 15.73
N ILE A 345 -6.26 -3.02 14.57
CA ILE A 345 -5.85 -2.51 13.26
C ILE A 345 -7.05 -2.42 12.33
N ALA A 346 -6.94 -1.65 11.27
CA ALA A 346 -7.93 -1.69 10.19
C ALA A 346 -7.99 -3.09 9.57
N ASP A 347 -9.20 -3.58 9.33
CA ASP A 347 -9.40 -4.87 8.67
C ASP A 347 -9.03 -4.79 7.18
N LEU A 348 -8.85 -5.97 6.58
CA LEU A 348 -8.51 -6.05 5.16
C LEU A 348 -9.65 -5.53 4.27
N PRO A 349 -9.31 -4.90 3.14
CA PRO A 349 -10.31 -4.40 2.19
C PRO A 349 -11.08 -5.55 1.50
N VAL A 350 -10.49 -6.74 1.40
CA VAL A 350 -11.14 -7.93 0.86
C VAL A 350 -11.71 -8.74 2.01
N ARG A 351 -13.02 -8.73 2.17
CA ARG A 351 -13.71 -9.43 3.25
C ARG A 351 -13.67 -10.94 3.03
N ARG A 352 -13.35 -11.68 4.09
CA ARG A 352 -13.35 -13.15 4.14
C ARG A 352 -14.52 -13.67 4.97
N GLN A 353 -15.01 -14.87 4.64
CA GLN A 353 -16.11 -15.48 5.39
C GLN A 353 -15.66 -16.22 6.65
N THR A 354 -14.42 -16.71 6.70
CA THR A 354 -13.90 -17.50 7.81
C THR A 354 -12.40 -17.29 7.99
N GLY A 355 -11.94 -17.37 9.25
CA GLY A 355 -10.54 -17.46 9.60
C GLY A 355 -9.79 -16.13 9.48
N SER A 356 -9.85 -15.35 10.53
CA SER A 356 -8.94 -14.21 10.68
C SER A 356 -7.58 -14.72 11.15
N VAL A 357 -6.52 -14.22 10.54
CA VAL A 357 -5.16 -14.45 11.03
C VAL A 357 -4.86 -13.38 12.06
N ASP A 358 -5.11 -13.70 13.34
CA ASP A 358 -5.16 -12.73 14.43
C ASP A 358 -3.91 -12.79 15.32
N ARG A 359 -2.85 -13.48 14.89
CA ARG A 359 -1.61 -13.59 15.66
C ARG A 359 -0.40 -13.21 14.83
N ALA A 360 0.47 -12.35 15.39
CA ALA A 360 1.82 -12.14 14.93
C ALA A 360 2.80 -12.96 15.80
N PRO A 361 3.87 -13.51 15.25
CA PRO A 361 4.76 -14.38 16.00
C PRO A 361 5.75 -13.61 16.87
N LEU A 362 6.05 -14.13 18.05
CA LEU A 362 7.26 -13.77 18.77
C LEU A 362 8.50 -14.23 17.97
N LEU A 363 9.66 -13.67 18.26
CA LEU A 363 10.90 -14.03 17.58
C LEU A 363 11.22 -15.51 17.83
N GLY A 364 11.34 -16.27 16.74
CA GLY A 364 11.66 -17.68 16.76
C GLY A 364 10.60 -18.59 17.40
N GLU A 365 9.38 -18.10 17.59
CA GLU A 365 8.29 -18.84 18.26
C GLU A 365 8.09 -20.26 17.68
N HIS A 366 8.29 -20.42 16.38
CA HIS A 366 8.04 -21.67 15.68
C HIS A 366 9.33 -22.46 15.35
N SER A 367 10.51 -21.98 15.79
CA SER A 367 11.79 -22.59 15.40
C SER A 367 11.90 -24.06 15.76
N GLN A 368 11.42 -24.45 16.96
CA GLN A 368 11.52 -25.84 17.40
C GLN A 368 10.60 -26.78 16.61
N SER A 369 9.35 -26.39 16.41
CA SER A 369 8.37 -27.21 15.64
C SER A 369 8.78 -27.36 14.18
N ILE A 370 9.27 -26.26 13.55
CA ILE A 370 9.75 -26.29 12.17
C ILE A 370 11.01 -27.15 12.02
N ARG A 371 11.94 -27.09 12.98
CA ARG A 371 13.12 -27.99 12.96
C ARG A 371 12.72 -29.48 13.04
N GLN A 372 11.70 -29.81 13.82
CA GLN A 372 11.17 -31.16 13.91
C GLN A 372 10.45 -31.62 12.63
N GLU A 373 9.69 -30.72 12.02
CA GLU A 373 8.92 -31.00 10.80
C GLU A 373 9.83 -31.22 9.58
N PHE A 374 10.94 -30.50 9.48
CA PHE A 374 11.87 -30.54 8.34
C PHE A 374 13.22 -31.19 8.72
N SER A 375 13.22 -32.06 9.74
CA SER A 375 14.41 -32.83 10.20
C SER A 375 14.87 -33.86 9.18
#